data_13ccfe6d5949e18ba39c8599e0af4c80
#
_entry.id   13ccfe6d5949e18ba39c8599e0af4c80
#
_cell.length_a   1.000
_cell.length_b   1.000
_cell.length_c   1.000
_cell.angle_alpha   90.00
_cell.angle_beta   90.00
_cell.angle_gamma   90.00
#
_symmetry.space_group_name_H-M   'P 1'
#
loop_
_entity.id
_entity.type
_entity.pdbx_description
1 polymer ?
#
loop_
_entity_poly.entity_id
_entity_poly.type
_entity_poly.pdbx_seq_one_letter_code
_entity_poly.pdbx_strand_id
1 'polypeptide(L)'
;MIESRTLRLAPSLLAGIAAMMLAIVGCGSGGKQGDSAAATPPPPAGSHDSTSAGAPAPPAAVSLELGEKVFRQRCVVCHGETGHGDGAAAAALNPHPRNFHDAAYMKSRTDDELLLTIHNGKGAMPAWKSVLSEAEMRSALLYVRGFASKP
;
A
#
# COMPACT_ATOMS: atom_id res chain seq x y z
N MET A 1 -46.19 3.17 31.33
CA MET A 1 -46.32 4.52 30.70
C MET A 1 -45.17 4.63 29.74
N ILE A 2 -45.49 4.44 28.45
CA ILE A 2 -44.50 4.43 27.36
C ILE A 2 -44.77 5.68 26.56
N GLU A 3 -43.89 6.69 26.65
CA GLU A 3 -44.01 7.89 25.85
C GLU A 3 -43.34 7.69 24.49
N SER A 4 -44.19 7.60 23.47
CA SER A 4 -43.79 7.59 22.06
C SER A 4 -43.40 8.99 21.64
N ARG A 5 -42.10 9.25 21.48
CA ARG A 5 -41.60 10.49 20.83
C ARG A 5 -41.61 10.31 19.32
N THR A 6 -42.64 10.84 18.70
CA THR A 6 -42.74 11.02 17.25
C THR A 6 -41.69 11.99 16.77
N LEU A 7 -40.76 11.46 15.96
CA LEU A 7 -39.76 12.24 15.26
C LEU A 7 -40.40 12.91 14.03
N ARG A 8 -40.57 14.22 14.08
CA ARG A 8 -41.10 15.03 12.96
C ARG A 8 -40.00 15.17 11.91
N LEU A 9 -40.24 14.58 10.74
CA LEU A 9 -39.51 14.91 9.52
C LEU A 9 -39.84 16.34 9.09
N ALA A 10 -38.83 17.16 8.92
CA ALA A 10 -38.92 18.45 8.21
C ALA A 10 -38.56 18.23 6.74
N PRO A 11 -39.41 18.62 5.80
CA PRO A 11 -39.05 18.71 4.39
C PRO A 11 -38.63 20.13 4.07
N SER A 12 -37.53 20.35 3.45
CA SER A 12 -37.23 21.51 2.57
C SER A 12 -35.71 21.62 2.38
N LEU A 13 -35.26 21.38 1.19
CA LEU A 13 -34.71 22.38 0.28
C LEU A 13 -34.15 21.71 -0.97
N LEU A 14 -35.06 21.55 -1.92
CA LEU A 14 -34.74 21.43 -3.34
C LEU A 14 -34.64 22.88 -3.88
N ALA A 15 -33.46 23.29 -4.30
CA ALA A 15 -33.18 24.35 -5.27
C ALA A 15 -31.70 24.25 -5.61
N GLY A 16 -31.28 23.72 -6.72
CA GLY A 16 -31.21 24.54 -7.93
C GLY A 16 -29.75 24.94 -8.11
N ILE A 17 -28.97 24.26 -8.96
CA ILE A 17 -27.96 24.92 -9.78
C ILE A 17 -27.93 24.21 -11.13
N ALA A 18 -28.52 24.89 -12.10
CA ALA A 18 -28.42 24.60 -13.52
C ALA A 18 -27.15 25.22 -14.10
N ALA A 19 -26.58 24.51 -15.06
CA ALA A 19 -25.84 25.00 -16.22
C ALA A 19 -24.65 25.96 -16.00
N MET A 20 -23.45 25.48 -16.32
CA MET A 20 -22.48 26.26 -17.07
C MET A 20 -21.64 25.36 -17.96
N MET A 21 -22.16 25.12 -19.15
CA MET A 21 -21.42 24.71 -20.34
C MET A 21 -20.58 25.90 -20.79
N LEU A 22 -19.29 25.76 -20.89
CA LEU A 22 -18.49 26.64 -21.74
C LEU A 22 -17.47 25.79 -22.52
N ALA A 23 -17.78 25.64 -23.79
CA ALA A 23 -16.92 25.11 -24.81
C ALA A 23 -15.78 26.08 -25.08
N ILE A 24 -14.53 25.58 -25.09
CA ILE A 24 -13.43 26.29 -25.74
C ILE A 24 -12.84 25.32 -26.79
N VAL A 25 -13.25 25.56 -28.03
CA VAL A 25 -12.58 25.11 -29.25
C VAL A 25 -11.43 26.08 -29.48
N GLY A 26 -10.23 25.56 -29.59
CA GLY A 26 -9.03 26.32 -29.97
C GLY A 26 -8.12 25.48 -30.85
N CYS A 27 -8.36 25.52 -32.15
CA CYS A 27 -7.44 25.13 -33.20
C CYS A 27 -6.21 26.05 -33.19
N GLY A 28 -5.02 25.50 -33.33
CA GLY A 28 -3.79 26.26 -33.59
C GLY A 28 -2.77 25.40 -34.32
N SER A 29 -2.80 25.49 -35.63
CA SER A 29 -1.89 24.87 -36.60
C SER A 29 -0.49 25.49 -36.58
N GLY A 30 0.53 24.70 -36.91
CA GLY A 30 1.55 25.08 -37.91
C GLY A 30 2.87 25.59 -37.38
N GLY A 31 3.94 24.99 -37.88
CA GLY A 31 5.28 25.60 -37.90
C GLY A 31 6.40 24.53 -37.87
N LYS A 32 6.65 23.92 -39.02
CA LYS A 32 7.85 23.92 -39.88
C LYS A 32 9.21 23.71 -39.20
N GLN A 33 9.76 22.60 -39.65
CA GLN A 33 11.18 22.27 -39.92
C GLN A 33 12.16 23.45 -39.92
N GLY A 34 13.28 23.22 -39.28
CA GLY A 34 14.49 23.94 -39.42
C GLY A 34 15.68 23.01 -39.19
N ASP A 35 16.19 22.48 -40.30
CA ASP A 35 17.45 21.77 -40.36
C ASP A 35 18.57 22.71 -39.89
N SER A 36 19.43 22.26 -39.02
CA SER A 36 20.83 22.67 -39.03
C SER A 36 21.67 21.65 -38.28
N ALA A 37 22.43 20.94 -39.03
CA ALA A 37 23.52 20.08 -38.61
C ALA A 37 24.60 20.90 -37.91
N ALA A 38 24.94 20.55 -36.70
CA ALA A 38 26.24 20.82 -36.11
C ALA A 38 26.67 19.55 -35.36
N ALA A 39 27.56 18.84 -35.97
CA ALA A 39 28.26 17.70 -35.40
C ALA A 39 29.10 18.16 -34.22
N THR A 40 28.67 17.78 -33.01
CA THR A 40 29.53 17.84 -31.84
C THR A 40 30.22 16.49 -31.70
N PRO A 41 31.55 16.44 -31.59
CA PRO A 41 32.29 15.19 -31.43
C PRO A 41 31.88 14.51 -30.13
N PRO A 42 31.85 13.17 -30.12
CA PRO A 42 31.53 12.44 -28.89
C PRO A 42 32.60 12.68 -27.82
N PRO A 43 32.19 12.80 -26.53
CA PRO A 43 33.16 12.86 -25.44
C PRO A 43 33.96 11.56 -25.38
N PRO A 44 35.23 11.61 -24.91
CA PRO A 44 36.09 10.44 -24.85
C PRO A 44 35.44 9.37 -23.99
N ALA A 45 35.51 8.13 -24.45
CA ALA A 45 35.08 6.96 -23.74
C ALA A 45 35.78 6.89 -22.37
N GLY A 46 35.13 7.35 -21.33
CA GLY A 46 35.50 7.05 -19.98
C GLY A 46 35.32 5.56 -19.81
N SER A 47 36.39 4.89 -19.50
CA SER A 47 36.41 3.48 -19.12
C SER A 47 35.56 3.31 -17.87
N HIS A 48 34.30 3.06 -18.05
CA HIS A 48 33.48 2.51 -16.98
C HIS A 48 33.87 1.04 -16.87
N ASP A 49 34.77 0.83 -15.96
CA ASP A 49 35.04 -0.50 -15.41
C ASP A 49 33.76 -1.00 -14.71
N SER A 50 32.84 -1.47 -15.53
CA SER A 50 31.58 -2.05 -15.11
C SER A 50 31.75 -3.55 -15.01
N THR A 51 32.62 -3.98 -14.12
CA THR A 51 32.68 -5.36 -13.74
C THR A 51 32.22 -5.50 -12.29
N SER A 52 30.95 -5.26 -12.09
CA SER A 52 30.20 -5.88 -11.01
C SER A 52 28.84 -6.29 -11.56
N ALA A 53 28.86 -7.28 -12.43
CA ALA A 53 27.71 -8.15 -12.57
C ALA A 53 27.55 -8.81 -11.20
N GLY A 54 26.78 -8.13 -10.33
CA GLY A 54 26.43 -8.67 -9.03
C GLY A 54 25.80 -10.02 -9.24
N ALA A 55 26.45 -11.05 -8.75
CA ALA A 55 25.81 -12.34 -8.55
C ALA A 55 24.45 -12.07 -7.91
N PRO A 56 23.38 -12.76 -8.32
CA PRO A 56 22.09 -12.61 -7.66
C PRO A 56 22.32 -12.76 -6.16
N ALA A 57 21.97 -11.70 -5.41
CA ALA A 57 22.12 -11.74 -3.95
C ALA A 57 21.46 -13.03 -3.46
N PRO A 58 22.10 -13.78 -2.56
CA PRO A 58 21.49 -14.98 -2.03
C PRO A 58 20.09 -14.64 -1.50
N PRO A 59 19.10 -15.52 -1.66
CA PRO A 59 17.74 -15.24 -1.19
C PRO A 59 17.83 -14.77 0.26
N ALA A 60 17.28 -13.58 0.54
CA ALA A 60 17.35 -12.97 1.86
C ALA A 60 16.88 -13.98 2.90
N ALA A 61 17.68 -14.19 3.94
CA ALA A 61 17.31 -15.10 5.02
C ALA A 61 16.13 -14.51 5.80
N VAL A 62 15.24 -15.39 6.28
CA VAL A 62 14.14 -14.99 7.17
C VAL A 62 14.72 -14.43 8.47
N SER A 63 14.36 -13.19 8.82
CA SER A 63 14.85 -12.55 10.04
C SER A 63 13.84 -11.53 10.59
N LEU A 64 13.95 -11.22 11.90
CA LEU A 64 13.13 -10.19 12.54
C LEU A 64 13.42 -8.79 11.97
N GLU A 65 14.66 -8.50 11.67
CA GLU A 65 15.07 -7.22 11.09
C GLU A 65 14.44 -6.99 9.72
N LEU A 66 14.50 -8.01 8.84
CA LEU A 66 13.82 -7.95 7.55
C LEU A 66 12.30 -7.82 7.74
N GLY A 67 11.74 -8.53 8.71
CA GLY A 67 10.32 -8.49 9.05
C GLY A 67 9.87 -7.10 9.52
N GLU A 68 10.63 -6.47 10.40
CA GLU A 68 10.38 -5.10 10.83
C GLU A 68 10.42 -4.12 9.66
N LYS A 69 11.45 -4.21 8.82
CA LYS A 69 11.59 -3.37 7.64
C LYS A 69 10.38 -3.49 6.71
N VAL A 70 9.98 -4.71 6.38
CA VAL A 70 8.80 -4.98 5.52
C VAL A 70 7.54 -4.44 6.17
N PHE A 71 7.33 -4.71 7.46
CA PHE A 71 6.16 -4.25 8.20
C PHE A 71 6.03 -2.73 8.16
N ARG A 72 7.10 -2.00 8.47
CA ARG A 72 7.11 -0.53 8.44
C ARG A 72 6.84 0.04 7.06
N GLN A 73 7.33 -0.60 6.02
CA GLN A 73 7.18 -0.11 4.65
C GLN A 73 5.83 -0.44 4.01
N ARG A 74 5.20 -1.55 4.40
CA ARG A 74 4.07 -2.12 3.66
C ARG A 74 2.80 -2.32 4.50
N CYS A 75 2.92 -2.53 5.80
CA CYS A 75 1.82 -2.98 6.64
C CYS A 75 1.28 -1.88 7.58
N VAL A 76 2.14 -0.97 8.02
CA VAL A 76 1.84 0.06 9.04
C VAL A 76 0.65 0.94 8.64
N VAL A 77 0.49 1.28 7.36
CA VAL A 77 -0.58 2.16 6.90
C VAL A 77 -1.98 1.68 7.31
N CYS A 78 -2.16 0.35 7.40
CA CYS A 78 -3.41 -0.27 7.82
C CYS A 78 -3.33 -0.82 9.25
N HIS A 79 -2.22 -1.50 9.60
CA HIS A 79 -2.12 -2.22 10.88
C HIS A 79 -1.59 -1.39 12.05
N GLY A 80 -1.15 -0.14 11.79
CA GLY A 80 -0.54 0.72 12.82
C GLY A 80 0.90 0.33 13.15
N GLU A 81 1.68 1.27 13.68
CA GLU A 81 3.09 1.04 14.01
C GLU A 81 3.28 -0.03 15.08
N THR A 82 2.32 -0.11 15.97
CA THR A 82 2.30 -1.06 17.09
C THR A 82 1.45 -2.30 16.83
N GLY A 83 0.82 -2.40 15.66
CA GLY A 83 0.06 -3.59 15.26
C GLY A 83 -1.33 -3.71 15.86
N HIS A 84 -1.92 -2.61 16.36
CA HIS A 84 -3.28 -2.60 16.92
C HIS A 84 -4.40 -2.59 15.87
N GLY A 85 -4.05 -2.46 14.59
CA GLY A 85 -5.03 -2.32 13.51
C GLY A 85 -5.53 -0.88 13.35
N ASP A 86 -4.85 0.09 13.92
CA ASP A 86 -5.18 1.51 14.02
C ASP A 86 -4.37 2.40 13.08
N GLY A 87 -3.85 1.84 12.00
CA GLY A 87 -3.12 2.60 10.99
C GLY A 87 -3.96 3.69 10.34
N ALA A 88 -3.31 4.66 9.70
CA ALA A 88 -3.95 5.84 9.13
C ALA A 88 -5.11 5.51 8.16
N ALA A 89 -5.04 4.39 7.45
CA ALA A 89 -6.09 3.94 6.55
C ALA A 89 -7.16 3.08 7.24
N ALA A 90 -6.95 2.64 8.49
CA ALA A 90 -7.80 1.64 9.15
C ALA A 90 -9.27 2.05 9.27
N ALA A 91 -9.53 3.32 9.56
CA ALA A 91 -10.89 3.84 9.76
C ALA A 91 -11.79 3.72 8.51
N ALA A 92 -11.18 3.68 7.32
CA ALA A 92 -11.90 3.55 6.05
C ALA A 92 -12.09 2.08 5.61
N LEU A 93 -11.55 1.11 6.36
CA LEU A 93 -11.54 -0.29 5.95
C LEU A 93 -12.63 -1.11 6.66
N ASN A 94 -13.33 -1.91 5.87
CA ASN A 94 -14.29 -2.90 6.37
C ASN A 94 -14.06 -4.26 5.67
N PRO A 95 -13.71 -5.32 6.38
CA PRO A 95 -13.51 -5.36 7.83
C PRO A 95 -12.28 -4.55 8.28
N HIS A 96 -12.31 -4.11 9.53
CA HIS A 96 -11.19 -3.41 10.16
C HIS A 96 -9.93 -4.28 10.18
N PRO A 97 -8.72 -3.69 10.03
CA PRO A 97 -7.48 -4.44 10.11
C PRO A 97 -7.33 -5.17 11.45
N ARG A 98 -6.73 -6.35 11.40
CA ARG A 98 -6.56 -7.19 12.59
C ARG A 98 -5.64 -6.52 13.61
N ASN A 99 -6.06 -6.54 14.88
CA ASN A 99 -5.19 -6.25 16.01
C ASN A 99 -4.33 -7.49 16.30
N PHE A 100 -3.01 -7.35 16.19
CA PHE A 100 -2.07 -8.44 16.41
C PHE A 100 -1.79 -8.73 17.89
N HIS A 101 -2.24 -7.86 18.81
CA HIS A 101 -2.21 -8.12 20.25
C HIS A 101 -3.36 -9.01 20.72
N ASP A 102 -4.33 -9.34 19.85
CA ASP A 102 -5.32 -10.37 20.15
C ASP A 102 -4.66 -11.75 20.20
N ALA A 103 -4.11 -12.07 21.37
CA ALA A 103 -3.36 -13.29 21.58
C ALA A 103 -4.21 -14.56 21.36
N ALA A 104 -5.52 -14.51 21.64
CA ALA A 104 -6.41 -15.64 21.42
C ALA A 104 -6.54 -15.92 19.92
N TYR A 105 -6.77 -14.88 19.12
CA TYR A 105 -6.81 -15.01 17.67
C TYR A 105 -5.46 -15.47 17.11
N MET A 106 -4.38 -14.83 17.49
CA MET A 106 -3.05 -15.14 16.97
C MET A 106 -2.62 -16.58 17.29
N LYS A 107 -2.96 -17.09 18.45
CA LYS A 107 -2.71 -18.49 18.83
C LYS A 107 -3.62 -19.49 18.11
N SER A 108 -4.85 -19.09 17.73
CA SER A 108 -5.77 -19.95 17.00
C SER A 108 -5.42 -20.14 15.53
N ARG A 109 -4.43 -19.41 15.02
CA ARG A 109 -4.00 -19.45 13.61
C ARG A 109 -2.60 -20.02 13.47
N THR A 110 -2.45 -20.94 12.52
CA THR A 110 -1.13 -21.43 12.15
C THR A 110 -0.35 -20.39 11.35
N ASP A 111 0.96 -20.53 11.26
CA ASP A 111 1.80 -19.68 10.43
C ASP A 111 1.44 -19.78 8.95
N ASP A 112 1.10 -20.98 8.47
CA ASP A 112 0.69 -21.20 7.09
C ASP A 112 -0.62 -20.48 6.75
N GLU A 113 -1.63 -20.49 7.66
CA GLU A 113 -2.87 -19.76 7.47
C GLU A 113 -2.65 -18.24 7.40
N LEU A 114 -1.79 -17.71 8.28
CA LEU A 114 -1.46 -16.29 8.28
C LEU A 114 -0.63 -15.91 7.05
N LEU A 115 0.34 -16.74 6.68
CA LEU A 115 1.15 -16.55 5.49
C LEU A 115 0.29 -16.58 4.22
N LEU A 116 -0.68 -17.51 4.13
CA LEU A 116 -1.63 -17.55 3.03
C LEU A 116 -2.46 -16.26 2.93
N THR A 117 -2.79 -15.66 4.08
CA THR A 117 -3.47 -14.35 4.11
C THR A 117 -2.57 -13.24 3.57
N ILE A 118 -1.29 -13.25 3.90
CA ILE A 118 -0.32 -12.29 3.34
C ILE A 118 -0.18 -12.51 1.82
N HIS A 119 -0.02 -13.75 1.38
CA HIS A 119 0.12 -14.10 -0.03
C HIS A 119 -1.03 -13.62 -0.89
N ASN A 120 -2.25 -13.98 -0.51
CA ASN A 120 -3.44 -13.82 -1.34
C ASN A 120 -4.27 -12.57 -1.00
N GLY A 121 -3.97 -11.91 0.11
CA GLY A 121 -4.82 -10.85 0.65
C GLY A 121 -6.11 -11.39 1.25
N LYS A 122 -6.89 -10.52 1.88
CA LYS A 122 -8.21 -10.84 2.42
C LYS A 122 -9.03 -9.57 2.59
N GLY A 123 -10.18 -9.47 1.93
CA GLY A 123 -11.02 -8.26 1.97
C GLY A 123 -10.25 -7.05 1.45
N ALA A 124 -10.09 -6.02 2.25
CA ALA A 124 -9.34 -4.82 1.89
C ALA A 124 -7.81 -4.99 1.92
N MET A 125 -7.31 -6.08 2.49
CA MET A 125 -5.87 -6.37 2.49
C MET A 125 -5.42 -6.87 1.11
N PRO A 126 -4.46 -6.20 0.45
CA PRO A 126 -3.97 -6.63 -0.86
C PRO A 126 -3.17 -7.93 -0.78
N ALA A 127 -3.05 -8.60 -1.93
CA ALA A 127 -2.16 -9.75 -2.09
C ALA A 127 -0.71 -9.28 -2.24
N TRP A 128 0.20 -9.89 -1.50
CA TRP A 128 1.61 -9.49 -1.48
C TRP A 128 2.54 -10.40 -2.28
N LYS A 129 2.08 -11.57 -2.72
CA LYS A 129 2.91 -12.57 -3.43
C LYS A 129 3.57 -12.08 -4.71
N SER A 130 3.04 -11.03 -5.34
CA SER A 130 3.62 -10.43 -6.55
C SER A 130 4.57 -9.26 -6.26
N VAL A 131 4.65 -8.83 -4.99
CA VAL A 131 5.40 -7.64 -4.56
C VAL A 131 6.54 -7.98 -3.60
N LEU A 132 6.32 -8.98 -2.75
CA LEU A 132 7.28 -9.44 -1.75
C LEU A 132 7.74 -10.86 -2.07
N SER A 133 9.01 -11.13 -1.82
CA SER A 133 9.56 -12.47 -1.85
C SER A 133 9.01 -13.31 -0.69
N GLU A 134 9.12 -14.64 -0.81
CA GLU A 134 8.71 -15.57 0.24
C GLU A 134 9.45 -15.29 1.56
N ALA A 135 10.73 -14.96 1.51
CA ALA A 135 11.53 -14.63 2.69
C ALA A 135 11.04 -13.35 3.37
N GLU A 136 10.66 -12.33 2.60
CA GLU A 136 10.10 -11.09 3.14
C GLU A 136 8.75 -11.32 3.81
N MET A 137 7.87 -12.12 3.19
CA MET A 137 6.55 -12.43 3.75
C MET A 137 6.66 -13.24 5.04
N ARG A 138 7.55 -14.25 5.08
CA ARG A 138 7.82 -15.03 6.29
C ARG A 138 8.46 -14.18 7.39
N SER A 139 9.35 -13.28 7.02
CA SER A 139 9.97 -12.35 7.96
C SER A 139 8.94 -11.38 8.55
N ALA A 140 8.05 -10.83 7.72
CA ALA A 140 6.96 -9.98 8.18
C ALA A 140 6.02 -10.73 9.13
N LEU A 141 5.67 -11.99 8.84
CA LEU A 141 4.89 -12.83 9.73
C LEU A 141 5.60 -13.07 11.08
N LEU A 142 6.90 -13.36 11.05
CA LEU A 142 7.71 -13.55 12.26
C LEU A 142 7.67 -12.30 13.15
N TYR A 143 7.81 -11.12 12.54
CA TYR A 143 7.72 -9.84 13.25
C TYR A 143 6.31 -9.61 13.85
N VAL A 144 5.26 -9.87 13.07
CA VAL A 144 3.86 -9.74 13.50
C VAL A 144 3.54 -10.68 14.67
N ARG A 145 4.07 -11.89 14.69
CA ARG A 145 3.91 -12.82 15.83
C ARG A 145 4.48 -12.24 17.13
N GLY A 146 5.51 -11.42 17.02
CA GLY A 146 6.10 -10.74 18.18
C GLY A 146 5.15 -9.78 18.90
N PHE A 147 4.13 -9.24 18.24
CA PHE A 147 3.15 -8.36 18.90
C PHE A 147 2.26 -9.12 19.88
N ALA A 148 1.87 -10.36 19.56
CA ALA A 148 1.02 -11.17 20.43
C ALA A 148 1.70 -11.62 21.74
N SER A 149 3.02 -11.53 21.83
CA SER A 149 3.80 -11.88 23.02
C SER A 149 4.22 -10.67 23.86
N LYS A 150 3.91 -9.46 23.39
CA LYS A 150 4.16 -8.24 24.16
C LYS A 150 2.92 -7.91 25.00
N PRO A 151 3.10 -7.63 26.31
CA PRO A 151 1.98 -7.22 27.17
C PRO A 151 1.44 -5.83 26.78
#